data_17ff6b1ddc5c28c3aa2c446df1e83455
#
_entry.id   17ff6b1ddc5c28c3aa2c446df1e83455
#
_cell.length_a   1.000
_cell.length_b   1.000
_cell.length_c   1.000
_cell.angle_alpha   90.00
_cell.angle_beta   90.00
_cell.angle_gamma   90.00
#
_symmetry.space_group_name_H-M   'P 1'
#
loop_
_entity.id
_entity.type
_entity.pdbx_description
1 polymer ?
#
loop_
_entity_poly.entity_id
_entity_poly.type
_entity_poly.pdbx_seq_one_letter_code
_entity_poly.pdbx_strand_id
1 'polypeptide(L)'
;MLRVDHAGEYGATRIYEGQLDVLGHGRAAGVIRQMAEAEKRHLARFETLLQERRVRPTLLHPLWNVAGYALGAATALLGEQAAMACTVAVEEVIDEHYQAQAATLGEDAPALRDTILSFRDDEISHRDLAIAQGAEESPGYDLIRAVVKNGSRVAIWLSARL
;
A
#
# COMPACT_ATOMS: atom_id res chain seq x y z
N MET A 1 -5.27 9.16 11.82
CA MET A 1 -5.66 9.35 10.43
C MET A 1 -4.43 9.63 9.59
N LEU A 2 -3.98 10.86 9.28
CA LEU A 2 -2.83 11.17 8.39
C LEU A 2 -1.52 10.40 8.68
N ARG A 3 -1.20 10.11 9.95
CA ARG A 3 -0.03 9.31 10.31
C ARG A 3 -0.12 7.88 9.80
N VAL A 4 -1.32 7.32 9.82
CA VAL A 4 -1.59 5.95 9.35
C VAL A 4 -1.51 5.90 7.84
N ASP A 5 -2.10 6.90 7.16
CA ASP A 5 -2.08 7.02 5.72
C ASP A 5 -0.63 7.12 5.22
N HIS A 6 0.16 8.03 5.78
CA HIS A 6 1.58 8.16 5.50
C HIS A 6 2.36 6.84 5.73
N ALA A 7 2.04 6.10 6.80
CA ALA A 7 2.69 4.81 7.08
C ALA A 7 2.29 3.73 6.07
N GLY A 8 1.06 3.75 5.58
CA GLY A 8 0.56 2.86 4.53
C GLY A 8 1.29 3.08 3.21
N GLU A 9 1.30 4.33 2.71
CA GLU A 9 1.99 4.70 1.47
C GLU A 9 3.50 4.41 1.53
N TYR A 10 4.12 4.71 2.69
CA TYR A 10 5.52 4.36 2.89
C TYR A 10 5.75 2.86 2.84
N GLY A 11 4.89 2.07 3.49
CA GLY A 11 4.94 0.62 3.43
C GLY A 11 4.76 0.07 2.01
N ALA A 12 3.80 0.59 1.25
CA ALA A 12 3.55 0.23 -0.15
C ALA A 12 4.76 0.52 -1.05
N THR A 13 5.36 1.72 -0.93
CA THR A 13 6.60 2.04 -1.68
C THR A 13 7.71 1.04 -1.39
N ARG A 14 7.89 0.61 -0.13
CA ARG A 14 8.90 -0.37 0.25
C ARG A 14 8.59 -1.78 -0.28
N ILE A 15 7.32 -2.17 -0.30
CA ILE A 15 6.89 -3.45 -0.90
C ILE A 15 7.24 -3.47 -2.38
N TYR A 16 6.88 -2.43 -3.13
CA TYR A 16 7.19 -2.34 -4.56
C TYR A 16 8.69 -2.31 -4.85
N GLU A 17 9.48 -1.63 -4.02
CA GLU A 17 10.96 -1.67 -4.15
C GLU A 17 11.49 -3.09 -3.98
N GLY A 18 11.05 -3.82 -2.95
CA GLY A 18 11.44 -5.21 -2.75
C GLY A 18 11.01 -6.12 -3.90
N GLN A 19 9.81 -5.92 -4.47
CA GLN A 19 9.35 -6.64 -5.66
C GLN A 19 10.23 -6.34 -6.87
N LEU A 20 10.56 -5.08 -7.12
CA LEU A 20 11.36 -4.65 -8.27
C LEU A 20 12.81 -5.11 -8.19
N ASP A 21 13.40 -5.18 -7.01
CA ASP A 21 14.77 -5.69 -6.83
C ASP A 21 14.87 -7.17 -7.23
N VAL A 22 13.79 -7.94 -7.07
CA VAL A 22 13.73 -9.35 -7.46
C VAL A 22 13.25 -9.53 -8.91
N LEU A 23 12.21 -8.80 -9.31
CA LEU A 23 11.50 -8.98 -10.59
C LEU A 23 11.80 -7.91 -11.64
N GLY A 24 12.82 -7.08 -11.43
CA GLY A 24 13.07 -5.87 -12.24
C GLY A 24 13.19 -6.09 -13.74
N HIS A 25 13.36 -7.33 -14.21
CA HIS A 25 13.40 -7.74 -15.61
C HIS A 25 12.22 -8.65 -16.02
N GLY A 26 11.29 -8.93 -15.10
CA GLY A 26 10.11 -9.76 -15.35
C GLY A 26 9.03 -9.04 -16.18
N ARG A 27 8.01 -9.79 -16.60
CA ARG A 27 6.88 -9.25 -17.36
C ARG A 27 6.07 -8.22 -16.55
N ALA A 28 5.91 -8.46 -15.26
CA ALA A 28 5.20 -7.58 -14.35
C ALA A 28 5.97 -6.31 -13.97
N ALA A 29 7.29 -6.24 -14.22
CA ALA A 29 8.14 -5.13 -13.78
C ALA A 29 7.67 -3.75 -14.26
N GLY A 30 7.12 -3.66 -15.47
CA GLY A 30 6.58 -2.41 -16.00
C GLY A 30 5.37 -1.91 -15.20
N VAL A 31 4.46 -2.80 -14.87
CA VAL A 31 3.26 -2.51 -14.08
C VAL A 31 3.65 -2.17 -12.62
N ILE A 32 4.57 -2.93 -12.02
CA ILE A 32 5.07 -2.64 -10.66
C ILE A 32 5.71 -1.25 -10.60
N ARG A 33 6.52 -0.85 -11.59
CA ARG A 33 7.10 0.50 -11.65
C ARG A 33 6.04 1.59 -11.74
N GLN A 34 5.00 1.38 -12.55
CA GLN A 34 3.89 2.32 -12.69
C GLN A 34 3.18 2.53 -11.35
N MET A 35 2.84 1.46 -10.64
CA MET A 35 2.24 1.50 -9.31
C MET A 35 3.19 2.18 -8.30
N ALA A 36 4.45 1.78 -8.26
CA ALA A 36 5.46 2.39 -7.37
C ALA A 36 5.61 3.90 -7.56
N GLU A 37 5.50 4.42 -8.78
CA GLU A 37 5.55 5.86 -9.05
C GLU A 37 4.27 6.58 -8.59
N ALA A 38 3.12 5.92 -8.61
CA ALA A 38 1.90 6.45 -8.01
C ALA A 38 2.04 6.58 -6.49
N GLU A 39 2.50 5.49 -5.82
CA GLU A 39 2.73 5.49 -4.36
C GLU A 39 3.69 6.59 -3.91
N LYS A 40 4.73 6.86 -4.65
CA LYS A 40 5.64 7.98 -4.35
C LYS A 40 4.93 9.33 -4.37
N ARG A 41 3.97 9.54 -5.28
CA ARG A 41 3.18 10.77 -5.33
C ARG A 41 2.21 10.86 -4.14
N HIS A 42 1.56 9.74 -3.78
CA HIS A 42 0.70 9.64 -2.61
C HIS A 42 1.49 9.95 -1.34
N LEU A 43 2.64 9.28 -1.16
CA LEU A 43 3.53 9.49 -0.03
C LEU A 43 3.96 10.96 0.11
N ALA A 44 4.43 11.58 -0.98
CA ALA A 44 4.83 12.99 -0.99
C ALA A 44 3.66 13.93 -0.60
N ARG A 45 2.44 13.61 -1.02
CA ARG A 45 1.26 14.37 -0.62
C ARG A 45 0.97 14.23 0.87
N PHE A 46 1.06 13.02 1.43
CA PHE A 46 0.88 12.81 2.87
C PHE A 46 2.01 13.43 3.70
N GLU A 47 3.26 13.42 3.23
CA GLU A 47 4.36 14.16 3.86
C GLU A 47 4.04 15.66 3.98
N THR A 48 3.53 16.25 2.89
CA THR A 48 3.08 17.65 2.89
C THR A 48 1.96 17.87 3.91
N LEU A 49 0.95 17.00 3.92
CA LEU A 49 -0.18 17.09 4.86
C LEU A 49 0.25 16.93 6.32
N LEU A 50 1.22 16.05 6.62
CA LEU A 50 1.79 15.92 7.96
C LEU A 50 2.45 17.23 8.40
N GLN A 51 3.22 17.88 7.52
CA GLN A 51 3.87 19.15 7.80
C GLN A 51 2.85 20.28 8.02
N GLU A 52 1.88 20.43 7.11
CA GLU A 52 0.81 21.42 7.17
C GLU A 52 -0.01 21.31 8.48
N ARG A 53 -0.29 20.09 8.88
CA ARG A 53 -1.11 19.77 10.08
C ARG A 53 -0.28 19.59 11.35
N ARG A 54 1.06 19.71 11.27
CA ARG A 54 2.01 19.49 12.38
C ARG A 54 1.80 18.13 13.07
N VAL A 55 1.53 17.10 12.28
CA VAL A 55 1.39 15.71 12.74
C VAL A 55 2.73 15.00 12.56
N ARG A 56 3.14 14.24 13.57
CA ARG A 56 4.37 13.44 13.49
C ARG A 56 4.10 12.13 12.74
N PRO A 57 5.05 11.63 11.93
CA PRO A 57 5.01 10.26 11.43
C PRO A 57 4.97 9.25 12.59
N THR A 58 4.63 8.00 12.27
CA THR A 58 4.72 6.92 13.24
C THR A 58 6.16 6.65 13.68
N LEU A 59 6.35 6.30 14.95
CA LEU A 59 7.65 5.85 15.46
C LEU A 59 8.08 4.50 14.86
N LEU A 60 7.15 3.78 14.25
CA LEU A 60 7.39 2.48 13.61
C LEU A 60 7.93 2.59 12.18
N HIS A 61 8.19 3.80 11.68
CA HIS A 61 8.72 4.03 10.33
C HIS A 61 9.96 3.16 10.00
N PRO A 62 10.98 2.99 10.89
CA PRO A 62 12.10 2.10 10.62
C PRO A 62 11.70 0.62 10.50
N LEU A 63 10.67 0.19 11.25
CA LEU A 63 10.14 -1.16 11.17
C LEU A 63 9.43 -1.39 9.83
N TRP A 64 8.60 -0.44 9.39
CA TRP A 64 7.88 -0.55 8.11
C TRP A 64 8.83 -0.48 6.92
N ASN A 65 9.97 0.21 7.05
CA ASN A 65 11.03 0.19 6.05
C ASN A 65 11.50 -1.24 5.75
N VAL A 66 11.88 -1.97 6.80
CA VAL A 66 12.40 -3.34 6.67
C VAL A 66 11.29 -4.34 6.34
N ALA A 67 10.16 -4.26 7.04
CA ALA A 67 9.06 -5.21 6.87
C ALA A 67 8.41 -5.11 5.49
N GLY A 68 8.17 -3.91 4.98
CA GLY A 68 7.60 -3.70 3.65
C GLY A 68 8.54 -4.23 2.56
N TYR A 69 9.81 -3.86 2.59
CA TYR A 69 10.79 -4.37 1.63
C TYR A 69 10.91 -5.89 1.67
N ALA A 70 11.03 -6.47 2.88
CA ALA A 70 11.16 -7.92 3.04
C ALA A 70 9.90 -8.67 2.54
N LEU A 71 8.71 -8.14 2.78
CA LEU A 71 7.46 -8.70 2.26
C LEU A 71 7.42 -8.67 0.73
N GLY A 72 7.78 -7.53 0.13
CA GLY A 72 7.85 -7.39 -1.32
C GLY A 72 8.84 -8.36 -1.95
N ALA A 73 10.06 -8.39 -1.44
CA ALA A 73 11.11 -9.30 -1.93
C ALA A 73 10.73 -10.78 -1.73
N ALA A 74 10.20 -11.15 -0.56
CA ALA A 74 9.81 -12.54 -0.27
C ALA A 74 8.70 -13.03 -1.19
N THR A 75 7.65 -12.22 -1.42
CA THR A 75 6.56 -12.59 -2.34
C THR A 75 7.05 -12.64 -3.79
N ALA A 76 7.95 -11.75 -4.18
CA ALA A 76 8.57 -11.75 -5.51
C ALA A 76 9.45 -13.01 -5.76
N LEU A 77 10.16 -13.48 -4.74
CA LEU A 77 10.94 -14.73 -4.80
C LEU A 77 10.04 -15.97 -5.00
N LEU A 78 8.77 -15.91 -4.61
CA LEU A 78 7.78 -16.97 -4.90
C LEU A 78 7.23 -16.87 -6.33
N GLY A 79 7.53 -15.79 -7.04
CA GLY A 79 7.14 -15.56 -8.44
C GLY A 79 6.28 -14.32 -8.65
N GLU A 80 6.13 -13.91 -9.93
CA GLU A 80 5.37 -12.71 -10.31
C GLU A 80 3.92 -12.75 -9.80
N GLN A 81 3.25 -13.88 -9.92
CA GLN A 81 1.87 -14.06 -9.47
C GLN A 81 1.73 -13.88 -7.95
N ALA A 82 2.69 -14.38 -7.17
CA ALA A 82 2.70 -14.23 -5.72
C ALA A 82 2.97 -12.77 -5.28
N ALA A 83 3.85 -12.06 -6.00
CA ALA A 83 4.03 -10.63 -5.82
C ALA A 83 2.75 -9.86 -6.10
N MET A 84 2.04 -10.18 -7.18
CA MET A 84 0.75 -9.57 -7.52
C MET A 84 -0.34 -9.92 -6.49
N ALA A 85 -0.35 -11.13 -5.95
CA ALA A 85 -1.26 -11.52 -4.87
C ALA A 85 -1.02 -10.71 -3.58
N CYS A 86 0.24 -10.41 -3.28
CA CYS A 86 0.62 -9.48 -2.20
C CYS A 86 0.07 -8.07 -2.47
N THR A 87 0.26 -7.55 -3.68
CA THR A 87 -0.29 -6.25 -4.09
C THR A 87 -1.80 -6.21 -3.91
N VAL A 88 -2.56 -7.17 -4.45
CA VAL A 88 -4.03 -7.24 -4.27
C VAL A 88 -4.40 -7.15 -2.80
N ALA A 89 -3.72 -7.90 -1.94
CA ALA A 89 -4.03 -7.94 -0.51
C ALA A 89 -3.77 -6.61 0.21
N VAL A 90 -2.71 -5.90 -0.15
CA VAL A 90 -2.37 -4.58 0.40
C VAL A 90 -3.40 -3.55 -0.05
N GLU A 91 -3.67 -3.47 -1.37
CA GLU A 91 -4.57 -2.47 -1.93
C GLU A 91 -6.02 -2.64 -1.43
N GLU A 92 -6.48 -3.88 -1.21
CA GLU A 92 -7.78 -4.12 -0.59
C GLU A 92 -7.88 -3.55 0.83
N VAL A 93 -6.80 -3.62 1.62
CA VAL A 93 -6.79 -3.07 2.98
C VAL A 93 -6.74 -1.55 2.95
N ILE A 94 -5.99 -0.96 2.02
CA ILE A 94 -5.90 0.50 1.86
C ILE A 94 -7.24 1.05 1.35
N ASP A 95 -7.88 0.39 0.38
CA ASP A 95 -9.23 0.75 -0.11
C ASP A 95 -10.25 0.76 1.05
N GLU A 96 -10.32 -0.33 1.85
CA GLU A 96 -11.16 -0.41 3.05
C GLU A 96 -10.88 0.74 4.03
N HIS A 97 -9.61 1.05 4.26
CA HIS A 97 -9.17 2.11 5.16
C HIS A 97 -9.57 3.50 4.64
N TYR A 98 -9.31 3.80 3.38
CA TYR A 98 -9.66 5.08 2.76
C TYR A 98 -11.17 5.31 2.67
N GLN A 99 -11.93 4.26 2.37
CA GLN A 99 -13.39 4.32 2.38
C GLN A 99 -13.93 4.71 3.77
N ALA A 100 -13.46 4.05 4.83
CA ALA A 100 -13.86 4.34 6.20
C ALA A 100 -13.45 5.75 6.64
N GLN A 101 -12.26 6.17 6.21
CA GLN A 101 -11.73 7.51 6.51
C GLN A 101 -12.54 8.61 5.81
N ALA A 102 -12.84 8.46 4.52
CA ALA A 102 -13.64 9.41 3.77
C ALA A 102 -15.04 9.57 4.37
N ALA A 103 -15.66 8.45 4.81
CA ALA A 103 -16.94 8.48 5.51
C ALA A 103 -16.88 9.23 6.87
N THR A 104 -15.75 9.09 7.59
CA THR A 104 -15.55 9.78 8.88
C THR A 104 -15.30 11.28 8.69
N LEU A 105 -14.61 11.69 7.63
CA LEU A 105 -14.33 13.10 7.33
C LEU A 105 -15.61 13.88 6.97
N GLY A 106 -16.56 13.24 6.29
CA GLY A 106 -17.82 13.87 5.90
C GLY A 106 -17.60 15.21 5.19
N GLU A 107 -18.35 16.23 5.59
CA GLU A 107 -18.25 17.60 5.05
C GLU A 107 -17.30 18.51 5.83
N ASP A 108 -16.70 18.02 6.94
CA ASP A 108 -15.85 18.84 7.81
C ASP A 108 -14.48 19.15 7.20
N ALA A 109 -14.00 18.29 6.29
CA ALA A 109 -12.71 18.47 5.64
C ALA A 109 -12.76 18.04 4.15
N PRO A 110 -13.51 18.77 3.29
CA PRO A 110 -13.80 18.33 1.92
C PRO A 110 -12.53 18.13 1.08
N ALA A 111 -11.56 19.04 1.17
CA ALA A 111 -10.32 18.94 0.41
C ALA A 111 -9.48 17.70 0.78
N LEU A 112 -9.47 17.31 2.06
CA LEU A 112 -8.80 16.08 2.49
C LEU A 112 -9.59 14.85 2.05
N ARG A 113 -10.90 14.87 2.21
CA ARG A 113 -11.77 13.79 1.74
C ARG A 113 -11.59 13.54 0.24
N ASP A 114 -11.57 14.60 -0.57
CA ASP A 114 -11.41 14.48 -2.02
C ASP A 114 -10.02 13.92 -2.39
N THR A 115 -8.96 14.30 -1.65
CA THR A 115 -7.63 13.70 -1.80
C THR A 115 -7.66 12.20 -1.50
N ILE A 116 -8.27 11.79 -0.38
CA ILE A 116 -8.40 10.38 0.02
C ILE A 116 -9.20 9.58 -1.01
N LEU A 117 -10.29 10.12 -1.52
CA LEU A 117 -11.10 9.44 -2.53
C LEU A 117 -10.36 9.29 -3.86
N SER A 118 -9.60 10.31 -4.27
CA SER A 118 -8.76 10.22 -5.47
C SER A 118 -7.69 9.13 -5.34
N PHE A 119 -7.00 9.05 -4.19
CA PHE A 119 -6.02 8.00 -3.95
C PHE A 119 -6.67 6.62 -3.90
N ARG A 120 -7.83 6.51 -3.25
CA ARG A 120 -8.62 5.27 -3.24
C ARG A 120 -8.92 4.75 -4.65
N ASP A 121 -9.24 5.64 -5.59
CA ASP A 121 -9.49 5.25 -7.00
C ASP A 121 -8.21 4.70 -7.65
N ASP A 122 -7.04 5.26 -7.32
CA ASP A 122 -5.74 4.73 -7.75
C ASP A 122 -5.48 3.34 -7.14
N GLU A 123 -5.77 3.11 -5.84
CA GLU A 123 -5.60 1.80 -5.18
C GLU A 123 -6.50 0.70 -5.80
N ILE A 124 -7.73 1.05 -6.13
CA ILE A 124 -8.63 0.15 -6.87
C ILE A 124 -8.02 -0.21 -8.23
N SER A 125 -7.44 0.76 -8.92
CA SER A 125 -6.76 0.53 -10.20
C SER A 125 -5.52 -0.36 -10.04
N HIS A 126 -4.70 -0.15 -9.00
CA HIS A 126 -3.53 -0.98 -8.71
C HIS A 126 -3.93 -2.43 -8.42
N ARG A 127 -4.97 -2.64 -7.62
CA ARG A 127 -5.54 -3.96 -7.36
C ARG A 127 -5.97 -4.66 -8.67
N ASP A 128 -6.72 -3.95 -9.50
CA ASP A 128 -7.25 -4.50 -10.75
C ASP A 128 -6.13 -4.81 -11.75
N LEU A 129 -5.09 -3.97 -11.81
CA LEU A 129 -3.87 -4.24 -12.58
C LEU A 129 -3.15 -5.49 -12.08
N ALA A 130 -3.02 -5.66 -10.76
CA ALA A 130 -2.39 -6.85 -10.18
C ALA A 130 -3.18 -8.13 -10.47
N ILE A 131 -4.52 -8.09 -10.43
CA ILE A 131 -5.40 -9.19 -10.85
C ILE A 131 -5.15 -9.52 -12.33
N ALA A 132 -5.11 -8.51 -13.21
CA ALA A 132 -4.85 -8.69 -14.63
C ALA A 132 -3.44 -9.28 -14.93
N GLN A 133 -2.49 -9.14 -14.01
CA GLN A 133 -1.17 -9.79 -14.07
C GLN A 133 -1.16 -11.20 -13.47
N GLY A 134 -2.31 -11.80 -13.18
CA GLY A 134 -2.44 -13.19 -12.76
C GLY A 134 -2.29 -13.41 -11.25
N ALA A 135 -2.59 -12.42 -10.42
CA ALA A 135 -2.53 -12.55 -8.97
C ALA A 135 -3.33 -13.76 -8.45
N GLU A 136 -4.56 -13.95 -8.97
CA GLU A 136 -5.46 -15.02 -8.56
C GLU A 136 -4.99 -16.42 -9.00
N GLU A 137 -4.09 -16.48 -9.98
CA GLU A 137 -3.48 -17.74 -10.44
C GLU A 137 -2.29 -18.17 -9.56
N SER A 138 -1.91 -17.36 -8.57
CA SER A 138 -0.80 -17.66 -7.68
C SER A 138 -1.07 -18.93 -6.86
N PRO A 139 -0.15 -19.90 -6.83
CA PRO A 139 -0.24 -20.98 -5.86
C PRO A 139 -0.34 -20.42 -4.44
N GLY A 140 -1.39 -20.81 -3.71
CA GLY A 140 -1.64 -20.33 -2.35
C GLY A 140 -2.15 -18.88 -2.26
N TYR A 141 -2.79 -18.37 -3.31
CA TYR A 141 -3.36 -17.01 -3.37
C TYR A 141 -4.14 -16.63 -2.11
N ASP A 142 -5.08 -17.48 -1.68
CA ASP A 142 -5.90 -17.21 -0.49
C ASP A 142 -5.06 -17.10 0.79
N LEU A 143 -4.02 -17.92 0.91
CA LEU A 143 -3.12 -17.87 2.06
C LEU A 143 -2.28 -16.59 2.05
N ILE A 144 -1.66 -16.25 0.92
CA ILE A 144 -0.88 -15.02 0.77
C ILE A 144 -1.78 -13.82 1.10
N ARG A 145 -2.94 -13.75 0.48
CA ARG A 145 -3.92 -12.69 0.70
C ARG A 145 -4.35 -12.58 2.16
N ALA A 146 -4.66 -13.70 2.82
CA ALA A 146 -5.06 -13.70 4.23
C ALA A 146 -3.93 -13.22 5.15
N VAL A 147 -2.70 -13.71 4.95
CA VAL A 147 -1.53 -13.33 5.76
C VAL A 147 -1.21 -11.85 5.58
N VAL A 148 -1.15 -11.38 4.34
CA VAL A 148 -0.82 -9.98 4.02
C VAL A 148 -1.90 -9.03 4.54
N LYS A 149 -3.20 -9.32 4.30
CA LYS A 149 -4.30 -8.49 4.84
C LYS A 149 -4.27 -8.37 6.35
N ASN A 150 -4.06 -9.47 7.06
CA ASN A 150 -3.98 -9.44 8.52
C ASN A 150 -2.73 -8.67 9.00
N GLY A 151 -1.59 -8.86 8.36
CA GLY A 151 -0.38 -8.11 8.64
C GLY A 151 -0.56 -6.60 8.43
N SER A 152 -1.16 -6.19 7.31
CA SER A 152 -1.46 -4.79 6.99
C SER A 152 -2.42 -4.16 8.01
N ARG A 153 -3.48 -4.88 8.41
CA ARG A 153 -4.40 -4.40 9.45
C ARG A 153 -3.71 -4.22 10.81
N VAL A 154 -2.81 -5.12 11.18
CA VAL A 154 -1.98 -4.97 12.39
C VAL A 154 -1.05 -3.76 12.27
N ALA A 155 -0.43 -3.54 11.10
CA ALA A 155 0.42 -2.38 10.84
C ALA A 155 -0.36 -1.06 10.98
N ILE A 156 -1.56 -0.98 10.41
CA ILE A 156 -2.48 0.15 10.55
C ILE A 156 -2.81 0.40 12.04
N TRP A 157 -3.18 -0.67 12.75
CA TRP A 157 -3.55 -0.58 14.17
C TRP A 157 -2.39 -0.09 15.04
N LEU A 158 -1.17 -0.56 14.80
CA LEU A 158 0.04 -0.11 15.50
C LEU A 158 0.40 1.33 15.16
N SER A 159 0.37 1.71 13.88
CA SER A 159 0.71 3.06 13.40
C SER A 159 -0.28 4.12 13.91
N ALA A 160 -1.51 3.73 14.21
CA ALA A 160 -2.49 4.64 14.82
C ALA A 160 -2.15 4.99 16.27
N ARG A 161 -1.37 4.17 16.96
CA ARG A 161 -1.06 4.27 18.40
C ARG A 161 0.34 4.80 18.68
N LEU A 162 1.28 4.56 17.80
CA LEU A 162 2.71 4.89 17.91
C LEU A 162 3.16 5.82 16.78
#